data_50833ff801fd31693682946c501cf297
#
_entry.id   50833ff801fd31693682946c501cf297
#
_cell.length_a   1.000
_cell.length_b   1.000
_cell.length_c   1.000
_cell.angle_alpha   90.00
_cell.angle_beta   90.00
_cell.angle_gamma   90.00
#
_symmetry.space_group_name_H-M   'P 1'
#
loop_
_entity.id
_entity.type
_entity.pdbx_description
1 polymer ?
#
loop_
_entity_poly.entity_id
_entity_poly.type
_entity_poly.pdbx_seq_one_letter_code
_entity_poly.pdbx_strand_id
1 'polypeptide(L)'
;DSDCREGICGSCSLVIDGTPQGPHQVTSCQTYMRDFVDGATIKVEPYRASAMPVIRDLVTDRSALDRVIQAGGYISTTTGPQPNPNAMPIAPEVQEQAMDAAICIGCGACVAACPNGSAMLFTGAKVTHLNLLPQGQPERTDRAFNMVSQMDEEGFGGCTNYGECSRVCPQEISLDVIGMLNREYRKGAQARKPKHRAKMTAQ
;
A
#
# COMPACT_ATOMS: atom_id res chain seq x y z
N ASP A 1 16.46 3.08 12.12
CA ASP A 1 16.60 1.74 11.55
C ASP A 1 17.05 1.86 10.10
N SER A 2 17.92 1.00 9.63
CA SER A 2 18.34 0.98 8.22
C SER A 2 18.94 -0.38 7.87
N ASP A 3 18.69 -0.85 6.65
CA ASP A 3 19.15 -2.16 6.20
C ASP A 3 19.87 -2.06 4.85
N CYS A 4 19.16 -1.99 3.71
CA CYS A 4 19.77 -2.07 2.38
C CYS A 4 20.65 -0.88 2.00
N ARG A 5 20.33 0.34 2.45
CA ARG A 5 20.96 1.63 2.07
C ARG A 5 20.92 1.95 0.56
N GLU A 6 19.99 1.30 -0.16
CA GLU A 6 19.83 1.39 -1.62
C GLU A 6 18.42 1.83 -2.04
N GLY A 7 17.59 2.25 -1.08
CA GLY A 7 16.24 2.75 -1.38
C GLY A 7 15.17 1.69 -1.63
N ILE A 8 15.42 0.41 -1.31
CA ILE A 8 14.54 -0.70 -1.70
C ILE A 8 13.88 -1.45 -0.54
N CYS A 9 14.41 -1.41 0.69
CA CYS A 9 13.84 -2.19 1.80
C CYS A 9 12.77 -1.47 2.61
N GLY A 10 12.66 -0.14 2.51
CA GLY A 10 11.69 0.67 3.24
C GLY A 10 11.94 0.81 4.75
N SER A 11 13.07 0.33 5.30
CA SER A 11 13.31 0.33 6.75
C SER A 11 13.80 1.67 7.31
N CYS A 12 14.41 2.54 6.50
CA CYS A 12 14.97 3.83 6.89
C CYS A 12 13.89 4.94 7.04
N SER A 13 12.78 4.61 7.69
CA SER A 13 11.60 5.47 7.77
C SER A 13 11.74 6.56 8.83
N LEU A 14 11.85 7.82 8.41
CA LEU A 14 11.87 8.98 9.30
C LEU A 14 11.34 10.24 8.60
N VAL A 15 11.10 11.28 9.39
CA VAL A 15 10.70 12.59 8.91
C VAL A 15 11.91 13.51 8.96
N ILE A 16 12.20 14.18 7.85
CA ILE A 16 13.28 15.18 7.76
C ILE A 16 12.61 16.52 7.44
N ASP A 17 12.84 17.52 8.31
CA ASP A 17 12.28 18.88 8.19
C ASP A 17 10.75 18.87 7.93
N GLY A 18 10.04 18.00 8.64
CA GLY A 18 8.58 17.88 8.57
C GLY A 18 8.05 17.06 7.38
N THR A 19 8.94 16.54 6.51
CA THR A 19 8.53 15.72 5.36
C THR A 19 8.94 14.26 5.55
N PRO A 20 8.00 13.30 5.50
CA PRO A 20 8.32 11.88 5.52
C PRO A 20 9.29 11.51 4.39
N GLN A 21 10.38 10.81 4.72
CA GLN A 21 11.51 10.44 3.87
C GLN A 21 12.44 11.59 3.47
N GLY A 22 12.05 12.85 3.65
CA GLY A 22 12.88 14.00 3.37
C GLY A 22 12.37 14.91 2.25
N PRO A 23 13.13 15.96 1.91
CA PRO A 23 12.68 17.01 0.99
C PRO A 23 12.53 16.54 -0.46
N HIS A 24 13.25 15.49 -0.83
CA HIS A 24 13.19 14.89 -2.16
C HIS A 24 12.31 13.63 -2.11
N GLN A 25 11.69 13.27 -3.22
CA GLN A 25 10.83 12.08 -3.31
C GLN A 25 11.68 10.78 -3.40
N VAL A 26 12.54 10.59 -2.41
CA VAL A 26 13.46 9.46 -2.28
C VAL A 26 13.41 8.91 -0.85
N THR A 27 13.93 7.72 -0.64
CA THR A 27 14.04 7.16 0.72
C THR A 27 15.09 7.92 1.55
N SER A 28 14.93 7.94 2.88
CA SER A 28 15.84 8.68 3.75
C SER A 28 17.30 8.24 3.61
N CYS A 29 17.58 6.98 3.30
CA CYS A 29 18.93 6.47 3.05
C CYS A 29 19.54 6.99 1.73
N GLN A 30 18.74 7.57 0.85
CA GLN A 30 19.16 8.21 -0.41
C GLN A 30 19.10 9.74 -0.33
N THR A 31 18.84 10.32 0.85
CA THR A 31 18.95 11.75 1.11
C THR A 31 20.38 12.06 1.59
N TYR A 32 21.12 12.84 0.84
CA TYR A 32 22.53 13.09 1.10
C TYR A 32 22.75 14.45 1.78
N MET A 33 23.79 14.54 2.61
CA MET A 33 24.15 15.81 3.29
C MET A 33 24.48 16.94 2.31
N ARG A 34 24.95 16.63 1.11
CA ARG A 34 25.19 17.63 0.04
C ARG A 34 23.89 18.27 -0.49
N ASP A 35 22.73 17.70 -0.18
CA ASP A 35 21.42 18.23 -0.62
C ASP A 35 20.96 19.37 0.31
N PHE A 36 21.67 19.59 1.42
CA PHE A 36 21.39 20.65 2.39
C PHE A 36 22.39 21.79 2.28
N VAL A 37 21.95 23.00 2.58
CA VAL A 37 22.82 24.18 2.60
C VAL A 37 23.81 24.08 3.76
N ASP A 38 25.05 24.52 3.53
CA ASP A 38 26.07 24.56 4.58
C ASP A 38 25.60 25.38 5.79
N GLY A 39 25.79 24.83 6.99
CA GLY A 39 25.35 25.45 8.24
C GLY A 39 23.83 25.28 8.54
N ALA A 40 23.07 24.58 7.71
CA ALA A 40 21.65 24.30 7.97
C ALA A 40 21.44 23.44 9.23
N THR A 41 20.37 23.72 9.96
CA THR A 41 19.90 22.87 11.04
C THR A 41 18.85 21.89 10.46
N ILE A 42 19.14 20.61 10.48
CA ILE A 42 18.27 19.56 9.96
C ILE A 42 17.51 18.92 11.13
N LYS A 43 16.17 18.95 11.08
CA LYS A 43 15.32 18.33 12.08
C LYS A 43 14.92 16.94 11.63
N VAL A 44 15.24 15.92 12.46
CA VAL A 44 14.92 14.52 12.19
C VAL A 44 13.96 14.02 13.27
N GLU A 45 12.84 13.40 12.85
CA GLU A 45 11.78 12.92 13.72
C GLU A 45 11.30 11.52 13.29
N PRO A 46 10.74 10.71 14.21
CA PRO A 46 10.05 9.47 13.82
C PRO A 46 8.74 9.76 13.11
N TYR A 47 8.18 8.76 12.39
CA TYR A 47 6.81 8.85 11.89
C TYR A 47 5.82 9.00 13.06
N ARG A 48 4.79 9.81 12.86
CA ARG A 48 3.77 10.10 13.88
C ARG A 48 2.38 9.74 13.35
N ALA A 49 2.11 8.45 13.25
CA ALA A 49 0.78 7.93 12.93
C ALA A 49 0.32 7.01 14.06
N SER A 50 -0.95 7.08 14.44
CA SER A 50 -1.52 6.27 15.54
C SER A 50 -1.35 4.78 15.33
N ALA A 51 -1.54 4.31 14.08
CA ALA A 51 -1.36 2.91 13.71
C ALA A 51 0.12 2.47 13.58
N MET A 52 1.07 3.39 13.70
CA MET A 52 2.51 3.14 13.67
C MET A 52 3.18 3.85 14.86
N PRO A 53 2.99 3.36 16.10
CA PRO A 53 3.51 4.01 17.30
C PRO A 53 5.04 4.00 17.35
N VAL A 54 5.60 5.01 18.00
CA VAL A 54 7.05 5.07 18.24
C VAL A 54 7.42 4.04 19.30
N ILE A 55 8.36 3.15 18.98
CA ILE A 55 8.93 2.18 19.92
C ILE A 55 9.98 2.88 20.78
N ARG A 56 10.94 3.53 20.12
CA ARG A 56 12.02 4.27 20.78
C ARG A 56 12.74 5.15 19.76
N ASP A 57 13.11 6.37 20.17
CA ASP A 57 13.87 7.32 19.36
C ASP A 57 13.24 7.55 17.97
N LEU A 58 13.89 7.13 16.91
CA LEU A 58 13.42 7.25 15.52
C LEU A 58 12.73 5.98 15.00
N VAL A 59 12.64 4.92 15.83
CA VAL A 59 12.09 3.62 15.41
C VAL A 59 10.60 3.57 15.69
N THR A 60 9.82 3.25 14.65
CA THR A 60 8.37 3.09 14.73
C THR A 60 7.94 1.66 14.47
N ASP A 61 6.89 1.19 15.14
CA ASP A 61 6.28 -0.10 14.86
C ASP A 61 5.45 -0.04 13.58
N ARG A 62 5.87 -0.77 12.56
CA ARG A 62 5.17 -0.88 11.27
C ARG A 62 4.46 -2.22 11.08
N SER A 63 4.39 -3.04 12.12
CA SER A 63 3.78 -4.38 12.05
C SER A 63 2.31 -4.38 11.64
N ALA A 64 1.60 -3.27 11.84
CA ALA A 64 0.25 -3.08 11.32
C ALA A 64 0.19 -3.20 9.78
N LEU A 65 1.19 -2.69 9.05
CA LEU A 65 1.27 -2.84 7.60
C LEU A 65 1.49 -4.31 7.20
N ASP A 66 2.29 -5.06 7.96
CA ASP A 66 2.53 -6.49 7.73
C ASP A 66 1.24 -7.30 7.93
N ARG A 67 0.45 -6.97 8.96
CA ARG A 67 -0.84 -7.61 9.20
C ARG A 67 -1.85 -7.33 8.09
N VAL A 68 -1.85 -6.14 7.51
CA VAL A 68 -2.64 -5.83 6.31
C VAL A 68 -2.21 -6.71 5.12
N ILE A 69 -0.91 -6.92 4.91
CA ILE A 69 -0.42 -7.84 3.87
C ILE A 69 -0.83 -9.29 4.18
N GLN A 70 -0.73 -9.73 5.42
CA GLN A 70 -1.13 -11.08 5.84
C GLN A 70 -2.62 -11.36 5.59
N ALA A 71 -3.47 -10.33 5.61
CA ALA A 71 -4.90 -10.46 5.38
C ALA A 71 -5.29 -10.79 3.91
N GLY A 72 -4.37 -10.61 2.94
CA GLY A 72 -4.69 -10.91 1.54
C GLY A 72 -3.62 -10.51 0.52
N GLY A 73 -2.50 -9.94 0.94
CA GLY A 73 -1.44 -9.45 0.05
C GLY A 73 -0.56 -10.55 -0.57
N TYR A 74 -1.10 -11.74 -0.78
CA TYR A 74 -0.40 -12.93 -1.30
C TYR A 74 -1.32 -13.73 -2.22
N ILE A 75 -0.79 -14.81 -2.79
CA ILE A 75 -1.52 -15.80 -3.59
C ILE A 75 -1.41 -17.14 -2.88
N SER A 76 -2.55 -17.73 -2.48
CA SER A 76 -2.63 -19.04 -1.84
C SER A 76 -3.23 -20.11 -2.74
N THR A 77 -3.92 -19.72 -3.79
CA THR A 77 -4.64 -20.62 -4.70
C THR A 77 -3.73 -21.10 -5.83
N THR A 78 -3.70 -22.40 -6.09
CA THR A 78 -3.04 -22.95 -7.28
C THR A 78 -3.78 -22.51 -8.53
N THR A 79 -3.09 -21.82 -9.44
CA THR A 79 -3.65 -21.28 -10.68
C THR A 79 -3.46 -22.18 -11.90
N GLY A 80 -3.06 -23.43 -11.68
CA GLY A 80 -2.83 -24.43 -12.73
C GLY A 80 -1.39 -24.45 -13.24
N PRO A 81 -1.11 -25.24 -14.30
CA PRO A 81 0.20 -25.34 -14.90
C PRO A 81 0.62 -24.03 -15.57
N GLN A 82 1.91 -23.90 -15.82
CA GLN A 82 2.45 -22.77 -16.57
C GLN A 82 1.78 -22.70 -17.97
N PRO A 83 1.31 -21.51 -18.39
CA PRO A 83 0.73 -21.33 -19.72
C PRO A 83 1.77 -21.56 -20.82
N ASN A 84 1.30 -21.83 -22.04
CA ASN A 84 2.17 -21.93 -23.20
C ASN A 84 2.99 -20.63 -23.34
N PRO A 85 4.32 -20.70 -23.62
CA PRO A 85 5.18 -19.53 -23.77
C PRO A 85 4.67 -18.49 -24.80
N ASN A 86 3.90 -18.94 -25.79
CA ASN A 86 3.29 -18.06 -26.80
C ASN A 86 1.90 -17.53 -26.39
N ALA A 87 1.38 -17.94 -25.23
CA ALA A 87 0.12 -17.40 -24.73
C ALA A 87 0.31 -15.99 -24.18
N MET A 88 -0.66 -15.13 -24.43
CA MET A 88 -0.72 -13.77 -23.91
C MET A 88 -1.90 -13.68 -22.92
N PRO A 89 -1.68 -14.07 -21.63
CA PRO A 89 -2.77 -14.17 -20.64
C PRO A 89 -3.43 -12.81 -20.31
N ILE A 90 -2.68 -11.70 -20.42
CA ILE A 90 -3.12 -10.31 -20.21
C ILE A 90 -2.45 -9.39 -21.23
N ALA A 91 -3.07 -8.22 -21.47
CA ALA A 91 -2.46 -7.18 -22.29
C ALA A 91 -1.21 -6.59 -21.61
N PRO A 92 -0.16 -6.20 -22.37
CA PRO A 92 1.05 -5.59 -21.81
C PRO A 92 0.78 -4.39 -20.90
N GLU A 93 -0.16 -3.53 -21.27
CA GLU A 93 -0.52 -2.32 -20.51
C GLU A 93 -1.09 -2.68 -19.12
N VAL A 94 -1.84 -3.77 -19.03
CA VAL A 94 -2.36 -4.27 -17.75
C VAL A 94 -1.25 -4.82 -16.88
N GLN A 95 -0.29 -5.51 -17.50
CA GLN A 95 0.88 -6.03 -16.80
C GLN A 95 1.77 -4.89 -16.30
N GLU A 96 2.00 -3.85 -17.09
CA GLU A 96 2.75 -2.66 -16.68
C GLU A 96 2.09 -1.98 -15.47
N GLN A 97 0.77 -1.74 -15.52
CA GLN A 97 0.03 -1.20 -14.37
C GLN A 97 0.15 -2.06 -13.10
N ALA A 98 0.17 -3.38 -13.27
CA ALA A 98 0.40 -4.29 -12.14
C ALA A 98 1.80 -4.14 -11.57
N MET A 99 2.82 -4.02 -12.42
CA MET A 99 4.22 -3.86 -12.01
C MET A 99 4.47 -2.49 -11.39
N ASP A 100 3.92 -1.41 -11.93
CA ASP A 100 3.99 -0.07 -11.32
C ASP A 100 3.43 -0.06 -9.89
N ALA A 101 2.37 -0.82 -9.64
CA ALA A 101 1.86 -0.98 -8.29
C ALA A 101 2.71 -1.92 -7.40
N ALA A 102 3.41 -2.88 -8.01
CA ALA A 102 4.24 -3.86 -7.32
C ALA A 102 5.51 -3.28 -6.69
N ILE A 103 6.01 -2.14 -7.20
CA ILE A 103 7.26 -1.51 -6.72
C ILE A 103 7.14 -0.91 -5.31
N CYS A 104 5.96 -0.91 -4.71
CA CYS A 104 5.77 -0.44 -3.34
C CYS A 104 6.66 -1.20 -2.35
N ILE A 105 7.55 -0.47 -1.65
CA ILE A 105 8.53 -1.01 -0.69
C ILE A 105 8.02 -1.07 0.76
N GLY A 106 6.77 -0.74 1.02
CA GLY A 106 6.18 -0.80 2.37
C GLY A 106 6.79 0.14 3.40
N CYS A 107 7.41 1.25 2.97
CA CYS A 107 8.12 2.16 3.88
C CYS A 107 7.22 2.92 4.87
N GLY A 108 5.91 3.02 4.60
CA GLY A 108 4.96 3.73 5.46
C GLY A 108 4.94 5.26 5.32
N ALA A 109 5.73 5.85 4.41
CA ALA A 109 5.76 7.31 4.19
C ALA A 109 4.38 7.87 3.84
N CYS A 110 3.60 7.14 3.05
CA CYS A 110 2.24 7.51 2.67
C CYS A 110 1.29 7.64 3.88
N VAL A 111 1.45 6.78 4.89
CA VAL A 111 0.67 6.85 6.14
C VAL A 111 1.12 8.06 6.96
N ALA A 112 2.44 8.24 7.11
CA ALA A 112 3.01 9.32 7.89
C ALA A 112 2.70 10.72 7.31
N ALA A 113 2.59 10.84 5.98
CA ALA A 113 2.22 12.08 5.31
C ALA A 113 0.71 12.36 5.32
N CYS A 114 -0.11 11.33 5.49
CA CYS A 114 -1.56 11.48 5.43
C CYS A 114 -2.09 12.16 6.70
N PRO A 115 -2.86 13.26 6.60
CA PRO A 115 -3.47 13.90 7.77
C PRO A 115 -4.36 12.95 8.59
N ASN A 116 -4.93 11.95 7.95
CA ASN A 116 -5.77 10.94 8.59
C ASN A 116 -5.00 9.66 8.97
N GLY A 117 -3.71 9.56 8.69
CA GLY A 117 -2.94 8.32 8.90
C GLY A 117 -3.46 7.13 8.08
N SER A 118 -3.97 7.36 6.87
CA SER A 118 -4.59 6.34 6.02
C SER A 118 -3.53 5.47 5.31
N ALA A 119 -3.72 4.16 5.30
CA ALA A 119 -2.90 3.21 4.56
C ALA A 119 -3.45 2.86 3.15
N MET A 120 -4.38 3.66 2.62
CA MET A 120 -5.07 3.36 1.36
C MET A 120 -4.13 3.26 0.15
N LEU A 121 -3.06 4.08 0.08
CA LEU A 121 -2.09 3.98 -1.01
C LEU A 121 -1.30 2.67 -0.95
N PHE A 122 -0.82 2.29 0.24
CA PHE A 122 -0.10 1.04 0.48
C PHE A 122 -0.97 -0.19 0.16
N THR A 123 -2.17 -0.25 0.72
CA THR A 123 -3.13 -1.35 0.50
C THR A 123 -3.57 -1.41 -0.95
N GLY A 124 -3.85 -0.24 -1.56
CA GLY A 124 -4.24 -0.12 -2.96
C GLY A 124 -3.16 -0.59 -3.92
N ALA A 125 -1.90 -0.29 -3.65
CA ALA A 125 -0.77 -0.77 -4.45
C ALA A 125 -0.73 -2.31 -4.49
N LYS A 126 -0.83 -2.98 -3.33
CA LYS A 126 -0.80 -4.45 -3.28
C LYS A 126 -2.03 -5.09 -3.91
N VAL A 127 -3.22 -4.55 -3.67
CA VAL A 127 -4.46 -5.05 -4.30
C VAL A 127 -4.42 -4.84 -5.81
N THR A 128 -3.98 -3.69 -6.31
CA THR A 128 -3.84 -3.42 -7.74
C THR A 128 -2.86 -4.38 -8.38
N HIS A 129 -1.67 -4.53 -7.80
CA HIS A 129 -0.65 -5.49 -8.25
C HIS A 129 -1.27 -6.88 -8.49
N LEU A 130 -1.84 -7.48 -7.45
CA LEU A 130 -2.31 -8.86 -7.53
C LEU A 130 -3.61 -9.02 -8.32
N ASN A 131 -4.52 -8.04 -8.27
CA ASN A 131 -5.81 -8.11 -8.93
C ASN A 131 -5.75 -7.83 -10.45
N LEU A 132 -4.68 -7.29 -10.96
CA LEU A 132 -4.46 -7.15 -12.39
C LEU A 132 -3.78 -8.37 -13.01
N LEU A 133 -3.08 -9.17 -12.22
CA LEU A 133 -2.40 -10.37 -12.70
C LEU A 133 -3.34 -11.59 -12.73
N PRO A 134 -3.14 -12.53 -13.67
CA PRO A 134 -3.94 -13.76 -13.76
C PRO A 134 -3.93 -14.57 -12.46
N GLN A 135 -2.79 -14.67 -11.80
CA GLN A 135 -2.59 -15.44 -10.56
C GLN A 135 -3.44 -14.91 -9.40
N GLY A 136 -3.75 -13.62 -9.40
CA GLY A 136 -4.52 -12.98 -8.34
C GLY A 136 -6.05 -13.06 -8.51
N GLN A 137 -6.55 -13.56 -9.64
CA GLN A 137 -7.97 -13.54 -9.95
C GLN A 137 -8.84 -14.40 -9.03
N PRO A 138 -8.45 -15.63 -8.63
CA PRO A 138 -9.28 -16.46 -7.77
C PRO A 138 -9.64 -15.80 -6.44
N GLU A 139 -8.72 -15.04 -5.84
CA GLU A 139 -8.85 -14.41 -4.52
C GLU A 139 -9.18 -12.91 -4.60
N ARG A 140 -9.43 -12.40 -5.79
CA ARG A 140 -9.53 -10.97 -6.09
C ARG A 140 -10.45 -10.20 -5.17
N THR A 141 -11.68 -10.68 -5.00
CA THR A 141 -12.73 -10.03 -4.19
C THR A 141 -12.47 -10.16 -2.70
N ASP A 142 -11.99 -11.31 -2.27
CA ASP A 142 -11.70 -11.58 -0.87
C ASP A 142 -10.49 -10.80 -0.40
N ARG A 143 -9.46 -10.72 -1.23
CA ARG A 143 -8.25 -9.92 -0.97
C ARG A 143 -8.59 -8.48 -0.65
N ALA A 144 -9.30 -7.80 -1.54
CA ALA A 144 -9.63 -6.40 -1.37
C ALA A 144 -10.46 -6.14 -0.11
N PHE A 145 -11.45 -7.02 0.16
CA PHE A 145 -12.29 -6.89 1.34
C PHE A 145 -11.50 -7.14 2.63
N ASN A 146 -10.75 -8.22 2.70
CA ASN A 146 -10.01 -8.60 3.91
C ASN A 146 -8.91 -7.59 4.25
N MET A 147 -8.15 -7.12 3.25
CA MET A 147 -7.09 -6.14 3.48
C MET A 147 -7.63 -4.78 3.94
N VAL A 148 -8.78 -4.33 3.42
CA VAL A 148 -9.41 -3.09 3.89
C VAL A 148 -9.97 -3.28 5.30
N SER A 149 -10.64 -4.41 5.59
CA SER A 149 -11.13 -4.71 6.93
C SER A 149 -9.99 -4.74 7.96
N GLN A 150 -8.87 -5.39 7.62
CA GLN A 150 -7.69 -5.41 8.48
C GLN A 150 -7.11 -4.00 8.68
N MET A 151 -7.07 -3.18 7.64
CA MET A 151 -6.63 -1.79 7.73
C MET A 151 -7.48 -0.99 8.73
N ASP A 152 -8.81 -1.20 8.71
CA ASP A 152 -9.73 -0.56 9.66
C ASP A 152 -9.51 -1.08 11.10
N GLU A 153 -9.30 -2.39 11.28
CA GLU A 153 -8.99 -3.01 12.57
C GLU A 153 -7.67 -2.52 13.19
N GLU A 154 -6.66 -2.23 12.36
CA GLU A 154 -5.37 -1.67 12.80
C GLU A 154 -5.45 -0.19 13.15
N GLY A 155 -6.60 0.46 12.95
CA GLY A 155 -6.81 1.85 13.30
C GLY A 155 -6.21 2.85 12.29
N PHE A 156 -5.97 2.43 11.05
CA PHE A 156 -5.66 3.38 9.98
C PHE A 156 -6.88 4.23 9.64
N GLY A 157 -6.67 5.52 9.46
CA GLY A 157 -7.75 6.45 9.16
C GLY A 157 -8.29 6.35 7.73
N GLY A 158 -9.51 6.84 7.54
CA GLY A 158 -10.16 6.87 6.23
C GLY A 158 -9.52 7.86 5.27
N CYS A 159 -9.48 7.50 3.98
CA CYS A 159 -8.95 8.38 2.93
C CYS A 159 -9.93 9.50 2.59
N THR A 160 -9.46 10.74 2.61
CA THR A 160 -10.19 11.94 2.18
C THR A 160 -9.55 12.61 0.95
N ASN A 161 -8.69 11.86 0.26
CA ASN A 161 -8.11 12.21 -1.04
C ASN A 161 -7.25 13.50 -1.05
N TYR A 162 -6.47 13.74 0.00
CA TYR A 162 -5.53 14.88 0.06
C TYR A 162 -4.37 14.78 -0.94
N GLY A 163 -3.97 13.57 -1.33
CA GLY A 163 -2.89 13.35 -2.29
C GLY A 163 -1.47 13.38 -1.70
N GLU A 164 -1.29 13.74 -0.44
CA GLU A 164 0.02 13.82 0.22
C GLU A 164 0.79 12.49 0.19
N CYS A 165 0.07 11.38 0.24
CA CYS A 165 0.65 10.03 0.20
C CYS A 165 1.43 9.74 -1.08
N SER A 166 0.93 10.16 -2.24
CA SER A 166 1.62 10.00 -3.53
C SER A 166 2.79 10.97 -3.66
N ARG A 167 2.64 12.20 -3.15
CA ARG A 167 3.68 13.24 -3.19
C ARG A 167 4.96 12.85 -2.46
N VAL A 168 4.86 12.09 -1.37
CA VAL A 168 6.03 11.65 -0.58
C VAL A 168 6.49 10.24 -0.93
N CYS A 169 5.81 9.56 -1.85
CA CYS A 169 6.12 8.17 -2.15
C CYS A 169 7.45 8.06 -2.93
N PRO A 170 8.49 7.43 -2.36
CA PRO A 170 9.77 7.28 -3.05
C PRO A 170 9.71 6.37 -4.27
N GLN A 171 8.61 5.64 -4.45
CA GLN A 171 8.34 4.78 -5.59
C GLN A 171 7.27 5.36 -6.52
N GLU A 172 6.87 6.61 -6.34
CA GLU A 172 5.94 7.34 -7.21
C GLU A 172 4.61 6.62 -7.46
N ILE A 173 4.12 5.85 -6.48
CA ILE A 173 2.84 5.12 -6.61
C ILE A 173 1.69 6.10 -6.92
N SER A 174 1.00 5.83 -8.03
CA SER A 174 -0.15 6.63 -8.48
C SER A 174 -1.35 6.53 -7.52
N LEU A 175 -2.11 7.63 -7.39
CA LEU A 175 -3.39 7.64 -6.67
C LEU A 175 -4.45 6.71 -7.30
N ASP A 176 -4.28 6.30 -8.55
CA ASP A 176 -5.20 5.41 -9.26
C ASP A 176 -5.38 4.07 -8.55
N VAL A 177 -4.37 3.62 -7.81
CA VAL A 177 -4.47 2.38 -7.00
C VAL A 177 -5.54 2.49 -5.91
N ILE A 178 -5.82 3.70 -5.39
CA ILE A 178 -6.89 3.94 -4.41
C ILE A 178 -8.26 3.79 -5.10
N GLY A 179 -8.41 4.30 -6.31
CA GLY A 179 -9.61 4.11 -7.12
C GLY A 179 -9.88 2.63 -7.41
N MET A 180 -8.83 1.88 -7.76
CA MET A 180 -8.88 0.44 -7.96
C MET A 180 -9.31 -0.28 -6.67
N LEU A 181 -8.66 0.02 -5.52
CA LEU A 181 -8.99 -0.57 -4.22
C LEU A 181 -10.46 -0.36 -3.85
N ASN A 182 -10.96 0.86 -3.97
CA ASN A 182 -12.36 1.19 -3.67
C ASN A 182 -13.35 0.42 -4.56
N ARG A 183 -13.02 0.23 -5.84
CA ARG A 183 -13.82 -0.56 -6.76
C ARG A 183 -13.87 -2.03 -6.36
N GLU A 184 -12.72 -2.62 -6.06
CA GLU A 184 -12.60 -4.02 -5.69
C GLU A 184 -13.21 -4.30 -4.31
N TYR A 185 -13.02 -3.42 -3.34
CA TYR A 185 -13.66 -3.51 -2.02
C TYR A 185 -15.18 -3.53 -2.12
N ARG A 186 -15.77 -2.64 -2.94
CA ARG A 186 -17.23 -2.62 -3.14
C ARG A 186 -17.75 -3.93 -3.73
N LYS A 187 -17.01 -4.55 -4.67
CA LYS A 187 -17.36 -5.87 -5.22
C LYS A 187 -17.30 -6.94 -4.13
N GLY A 188 -16.27 -6.96 -3.30
CA GLY A 188 -16.12 -7.89 -2.18
C GLY A 188 -17.24 -7.74 -1.15
N ALA A 189 -17.57 -6.52 -0.78
CA ALA A 189 -18.65 -6.22 0.15
C ALA A 189 -20.03 -6.62 -0.41
N GLN A 190 -20.27 -6.43 -1.71
CA GLN A 190 -21.52 -6.87 -2.36
C GLN A 190 -21.64 -8.38 -2.42
N ALA A 191 -20.56 -9.09 -2.71
CA ALA A 191 -20.54 -10.56 -2.76
C ALA A 191 -20.87 -11.20 -1.40
N ARG A 192 -20.58 -10.52 -0.30
CA ARG A 192 -20.82 -10.96 1.08
C ARG A 192 -22.21 -10.60 1.63
N LYS A 193 -22.94 -9.68 0.97
CA LYS A 193 -24.33 -9.40 1.37
C LYS A 193 -25.16 -10.69 1.23
N PRO A 194 -25.97 -11.08 2.25
CA PRO A 194 -26.86 -12.21 2.13
C PRO A 194 -27.76 -11.98 0.91
N LYS A 195 -27.73 -12.90 -0.04
CA LYS A 195 -28.67 -12.88 -1.16
C LYS A 195 -30.06 -12.92 -0.54
N HIS A 196 -30.81 -11.83 -0.64
CA HIS A 196 -32.21 -11.81 -0.26
C HIS A 196 -32.89 -12.91 -1.11
N ARG A 197 -33.20 -14.04 -0.47
CA ARG A 197 -33.98 -15.12 -1.06
C ARG A 197 -35.29 -14.47 -1.46
N ALA A 198 -35.50 -14.23 -2.74
CA ALA A 198 -36.81 -13.89 -3.24
C ALA A 198 -37.79 -14.95 -2.68
N LYS A 199 -38.65 -14.54 -1.75
CA LYS A 199 -39.79 -15.34 -1.36
C LYS A 199 -40.62 -15.49 -2.62
N MET A 200 -40.46 -16.62 -3.32
CA MET A 200 -41.48 -17.08 -4.23
C MET A 200 -42.71 -17.35 -3.36
N THR A 201 -43.62 -16.42 -3.37
CA THR A 201 -45.03 -16.68 -3.00
C THR A 201 -45.54 -17.67 -4.00
N ALA A 202 -45.56 -18.95 -3.60
CA ALA A 202 -46.44 -19.94 -4.23
C ALA A 202 -47.89 -19.57 -3.82
N GLN A 203 -48.66 -19.16 -4.80
CA GLN A 203 -50.12 -19.32 -4.80
C GLN A 203 -50.44 -20.46 -5.72
#